data_e6b77e7e2161cde071cbf93dde9cb0e6
#
_entry.id   e6b77e7e2161cde071cbf93dde9cb0e6
#
_cell.length_a   1.000
_cell.length_b   1.000
_cell.length_c   1.000
_cell.angle_alpha   90.00
_cell.angle_beta   90.00
_cell.angle_gamma   90.00
#
_symmetry.space_group_name_H-M   'P 1'
#
loop_
_entity.id
_entity.type
_entity.pdbx_description
1 polymer ?
#
loop_
_entity_poly.entity_id
_entity_poly.type
_entity_poly.pdbx_seq_one_letter_code
_entity_poly.pdbx_strand_id
1 'polypeptide(L)'
;MNSKSHSIKLIMALIFMAGLTVASRGEAMELKSPEFKDNQFIPTKFSCEGQDINPALIIADIPQKARSLALIVDDPDAPMGTWVHWVVFDIPVISKIEENSLPGKPGINSAAERKYHGPCPPFGVHRYFFKLYALDMILNLKDGVNKEQLEKAMQGHILADAQLVGLYKKKK
;
A
#
# COMPACT_ATOMS: atom_id res chain seq x y z
N MET A 1 -32.29 -0.54 -83.67
CA MET A 1 -30.92 -0.57 -83.17
C MET A 1 -31.01 -0.22 -81.71
N ASN A 2 -30.99 -1.23 -80.83
CA ASN A 2 -31.12 -1.07 -79.34
C ASN A 2 -29.79 -1.15 -78.69
N SER A 3 -29.36 -0.03 -78.10
CA SER A 3 -28.19 0.02 -77.24
C SER A 3 -28.64 -0.19 -75.78
N LYS A 4 -28.21 -1.29 -75.15
CA LYS A 4 -28.46 -1.57 -73.75
C LYS A 4 -27.26 -1.04 -72.97
N SER A 5 -27.45 0.02 -72.19
CA SER A 5 -26.49 0.54 -71.22
C SER A 5 -26.54 -0.33 -69.94
N HIS A 6 -25.39 -0.91 -69.59
CA HIS A 6 -25.22 -1.66 -68.34
C HIS A 6 -24.65 -0.72 -67.26
N SER A 7 -25.48 -0.32 -66.32
CA SER A 7 -25.02 0.42 -65.13
C SER A 7 -24.40 -0.53 -64.11
N ILE A 8 -23.11 -0.43 -63.96
CA ILE A 8 -22.37 -1.14 -62.91
C ILE A 8 -22.56 -0.37 -61.61
N LYS A 9 -23.32 -0.92 -60.66
CA LYS A 9 -23.46 -0.37 -59.30
C LYS A 9 -22.24 -0.82 -58.47
N LEU A 10 -21.34 0.12 -58.18
CA LEU A 10 -20.21 -0.06 -57.30
C LEU A 10 -20.72 -0.03 -55.84
N ILE A 11 -20.75 -1.20 -55.18
CA ILE A 11 -21.11 -1.32 -53.77
C ILE A 11 -19.80 -1.11 -52.98
N MET A 12 -19.63 0.07 -52.39
CA MET A 12 -18.58 0.33 -51.41
C MET A 12 -18.97 -0.32 -50.07
N ALA A 13 -18.36 -1.44 -49.73
CA ALA A 13 -18.46 -2.02 -48.41
C ALA A 13 -17.60 -1.22 -47.42
N LEU A 14 -18.20 -0.41 -46.55
CA LEU A 14 -17.52 0.18 -45.41
C LEU A 14 -17.22 -0.91 -44.36
N ILE A 15 -15.97 -1.32 -44.27
CA ILE A 15 -15.51 -2.17 -43.15
C ILE A 15 -15.33 -1.27 -41.93
N PHE A 16 -16.27 -1.35 -41.00
CA PHE A 16 -16.19 -0.71 -39.70
C PHE A 16 -15.26 -1.57 -38.81
N MET A 17 -13.96 -1.25 -38.75
CA MET A 17 -13.06 -1.84 -37.79
C MET A 17 -13.41 -1.27 -36.41
N ALA A 18 -14.23 -2.01 -35.65
CA ALA A 18 -14.41 -1.75 -34.23
C ALA A 18 -13.09 -2.09 -33.51
N GLY A 19 -12.28 -1.06 -33.24
CA GLY A 19 -11.10 -1.20 -32.41
C GLY A 19 -11.52 -1.58 -30.98
N LEU A 20 -11.29 -2.85 -30.61
CA LEU A 20 -11.47 -3.31 -29.25
C LEU A 20 -10.35 -2.70 -28.40
N THR A 21 -10.62 -1.57 -27.76
CA THR A 21 -9.72 -1.03 -26.73
C THR A 21 -9.81 -1.95 -25.52
N VAL A 22 -8.86 -2.88 -25.41
CA VAL A 22 -8.63 -3.61 -24.16
C VAL A 22 -8.16 -2.58 -23.15
N ALA A 23 -9.09 -2.10 -22.30
CA ALA A 23 -8.71 -1.33 -21.12
C ALA A 23 -7.86 -2.26 -20.24
N SER A 24 -6.56 -2.02 -20.19
CA SER A 24 -5.68 -2.65 -19.23
C SER A 24 -6.22 -2.29 -17.84
N ARG A 25 -6.85 -3.24 -17.17
CA ARG A 25 -7.22 -3.15 -15.77
C ARG A 25 -5.89 -3.23 -15.04
N GLY A 26 -5.34 -2.09 -14.65
CA GLY A 26 -4.15 -2.06 -13.79
C GLY A 26 -4.41 -2.97 -12.59
N GLU A 27 -3.49 -3.85 -12.29
CA GLU A 27 -3.58 -4.65 -11.07
C GLU A 27 -3.61 -3.70 -9.87
N ALA A 28 -4.36 -4.06 -8.83
CA ALA A 28 -4.43 -3.26 -7.61
C ALA A 28 -3.05 -3.32 -6.91
N MET A 29 -2.59 -2.19 -6.35
CA MET A 29 -1.35 -2.15 -5.58
C MET A 29 -1.34 -3.25 -4.52
N GLU A 30 -0.24 -3.99 -4.42
CA GLU A 30 -0.09 -5.07 -3.45
C GLU A 30 1.01 -4.78 -2.43
N LEU A 31 0.79 -5.23 -1.19
CA LEU A 31 1.76 -5.21 -0.10
C LEU A 31 1.94 -6.63 0.45
N LYS A 32 3.17 -7.12 0.43
CA LYS A 32 3.53 -8.46 0.92
C LYS A 32 4.76 -8.38 1.83
N SER A 33 5.01 -9.44 2.59
CA SER A 33 6.28 -9.64 3.28
C SER A 33 6.86 -11.01 2.92
N PRO A 34 8.17 -11.15 2.73
CA PRO A 34 8.81 -12.45 2.63
C PRO A 34 8.81 -13.21 3.96
N GLU A 35 8.58 -12.51 5.08
CA GLU A 35 8.72 -13.02 6.43
C GLU A 35 7.43 -13.70 6.95
N PHE A 36 6.25 -13.26 6.47
CA PHE A 36 4.95 -13.83 6.81
C PHE A 36 3.93 -13.54 5.71
N LYS A 37 2.92 -14.41 5.59
CA LYS A 37 1.81 -14.22 4.66
C LYS A 37 0.68 -13.45 5.33
N ASP A 38 -0.21 -12.89 4.52
CA ASP A 38 -1.41 -12.21 5.00
C ASP A 38 -2.22 -13.12 5.95
N ASN A 39 -2.66 -12.56 7.08
CA ASN A 39 -3.34 -13.25 8.17
C ASN A 39 -2.55 -14.42 8.79
N GLN A 40 -1.20 -14.41 8.70
CA GLN A 40 -0.34 -15.37 9.38
C GLN A 40 0.48 -14.70 10.48
N PHE A 41 1.09 -15.51 11.35
CA PHE A 41 1.87 -15.02 12.48
C PHE A 41 3.16 -14.32 12.03
N ILE A 42 3.37 -13.11 12.58
CA ILE A 42 4.61 -12.36 12.46
C ILE A 42 5.69 -13.11 13.27
N PRO A 43 6.88 -13.39 12.70
CA PRO A 43 7.98 -13.99 13.43
C PRO A 43 8.39 -13.18 14.66
N THR A 44 8.75 -13.87 15.75
CA THR A 44 9.17 -13.25 17.02
C THR A 44 10.26 -12.20 16.85
N LYS A 45 11.15 -12.36 15.86
CA LYS A 45 12.21 -11.41 15.52
C LYS A 45 11.71 -9.95 15.40
N PHE A 46 10.51 -9.76 14.86
CA PHE A 46 9.92 -8.45 14.57
C PHE A 46 9.02 -7.91 15.69
N SER A 47 9.03 -8.55 16.84
CA SER A 47 8.21 -8.22 18.01
C SER A 47 9.05 -7.74 19.19
N CYS A 48 8.39 -7.24 20.24
CA CYS A 48 9.03 -6.86 21.50
C CYS A 48 9.73 -8.02 22.23
N GLU A 49 9.48 -9.26 21.85
CA GLU A 49 10.16 -10.44 22.38
C GLU A 49 11.41 -10.82 21.55
N GLY A 50 11.68 -10.10 20.47
CA GLY A 50 12.81 -10.33 19.57
C GLY A 50 13.70 -9.11 19.42
N GLN A 51 14.04 -8.79 18.17
CA GLN A 51 14.92 -7.65 17.83
C GLN A 51 14.18 -6.31 17.76
N ASP A 52 12.86 -6.33 17.76
CA ASP A 52 11.98 -5.14 17.69
C ASP A 52 12.28 -4.24 16.47
N ILE A 53 12.49 -4.87 15.32
CA ILE A 53 12.80 -4.24 14.02
C ILE A 53 11.66 -4.47 13.03
N ASN A 54 11.50 -3.58 12.05
CA ASN A 54 10.50 -3.79 11.01
C ASN A 54 10.85 -4.98 10.09
N PRO A 55 9.86 -5.77 9.64
CA PRO A 55 10.06 -6.78 8.61
C PRO A 55 10.32 -6.13 7.25
N ALA A 56 10.93 -6.87 6.33
CA ALA A 56 10.98 -6.48 4.93
C ALA A 56 9.57 -6.50 4.32
N LEU A 57 9.27 -5.51 3.46
CA LEU A 57 8.00 -5.40 2.75
C LEU A 57 8.26 -5.29 1.25
N ILE A 58 7.49 -6.00 0.45
CA ILE A 58 7.52 -5.97 -1.02
C ILE A 58 6.26 -5.27 -1.51
N ILE A 59 6.43 -4.33 -2.42
CA ILE A 59 5.37 -3.50 -2.98
C ILE A 59 5.30 -3.74 -4.49
N ALA A 60 4.13 -4.15 -4.98
CA ALA A 60 3.89 -4.34 -6.40
C ALA A 60 2.77 -3.41 -6.90
N ASP A 61 2.72 -3.22 -8.22
CA ASP A 61 1.68 -2.48 -8.94
C ASP A 61 1.43 -1.05 -8.43
N ILE A 62 2.52 -0.37 -8.07
CA ILE A 62 2.47 1.03 -7.65
C ILE A 62 1.99 1.89 -8.83
N PRO A 63 0.97 2.75 -8.65
CA PRO A 63 0.50 3.63 -9.71
C PRO A 63 1.63 4.48 -10.30
N GLN A 64 1.72 4.57 -11.62
CA GLN A 64 2.76 5.35 -12.33
C GLN A 64 2.78 6.84 -11.96
N LYS A 65 1.64 7.37 -11.51
CA LYS A 65 1.51 8.77 -11.08
C LYS A 65 1.94 9.00 -9.62
N ALA A 66 2.30 7.94 -8.89
CA ALA A 66 2.75 8.05 -7.51
C ALA A 66 4.04 8.88 -7.43
N ARG A 67 4.10 9.80 -6.47
CA ARG A 67 5.24 10.67 -6.18
C ARG A 67 5.90 10.36 -4.84
N SER A 68 5.13 9.79 -3.93
CA SER A 68 5.62 9.27 -2.64
C SER A 68 4.72 8.14 -2.14
N LEU A 69 5.22 7.44 -1.12
CA LEU A 69 4.43 6.47 -0.37
C LEU A 69 4.36 6.90 1.09
N ALA A 70 3.32 6.41 1.79
CA ALA A 70 3.20 6.52 3.23
C ALA A 70 2.80 5.16 3.83
N LEU A 71 3.33 4.83 5.01
CA LEU A 71 3.06 3.57 5.71
C LEU A 71 2.61 3.86 7.13
N ILE A 72 1.51 3.23 7.54
CA ILE A 72 1.01 3.22 8.90
C ILE A 72 0.88 1.76 9.34
N VAL A 73 1.45 1.43 10.49
CA VAL A 73 1.26 0.11 11.12
C VAL A 73 0.49 0.33 12.42
N ASP A 74 -0.67 -0.31 12.56
CA ASP A 74 -1.51 -0.19 13.74
C ASP A 74 -2.15 -1.52 14.19
N ASP A 75 -2.51 -1.58 15.46
CA ASP A 75 -3.19 -2.68 16.15
C ASP A 75 -4.56 -2.18 16.66
N PRO A 76 -5.67 -2.52 15.99
CA PRO A 76 -7.02 -2.14 16.45
C PRO A 76 -7.53 -3.01 17.62
N ASP A 77 -6.86 -4.10 17.93
CA ASP A 77 -7.28 -5.03 18.99
C ASP A 77 -6.70 -4.64 20.36
N ALA A 78 -5.90 -3.56 20.42
CA ALA A 78 -5.33 -3.08 21.68
C ALA A 78 -6.43 -2.62 22.67
N PRO A 79 -6.32 -2.94 23.98
CA PRO A 79 -7.42 -2.76 24.95
C PRO A 79 -7.92 -1.33 25.16
N MET A 80 -7.08 -0.33 24.89
CA MET A 80 -7.39 1.09 25.08
C MET A 80 -7.67 1.84 23.75
N GLY A 81 -8.02 1.12 22.71
CA GLY A 81 -8.19 1.64 21.35
C GLY A 81 -6.99 1.35 20.45
N THR A 82 -7.05 1.79 19.20
CA THR A 82 -6.01 1.51 18.21
C THR A 82 -4.63 1.97 18.69
N TRP A 83 -3.68 1.03 18.77
CA TRP A 83 -2.29 1.34 19.07
C TRP A 83 -1.50 1.47 17.77
N VAL A 84 -0.82 2.60 17.60
CA VAL A 84 -0.01 2.90 16.41
C VAL A 84 1.42 2.43 16.67
N HIS A 85 1.90 1.52 15.82
CA HIS A 85 3.22 0.88 15.90
C HIS A 85 4.27 1.61 15.08
N TRP A 86 3.90 2.13 13.91
CA TRP A 86 4.83 2.81 13.01
C TRP A 86 4.12 3.80 12.12
N VAL A 87 4.72 4.96 11.91
CA VAL A 87 4.26 6.00 10.99
C VAL A 87 5.46 6.45 10.18
N VAL A 88 5.40 6.30 8.86
CA VAL A 88 6.45 6.76 7.92
C VAL A 88 5.79 7.40 6.71
N PHE A 89 6.29 8.52 6.27
CA PHE A 89 5.77 9.26 5.12
C PHE A 89 6.91 9.82 4.26
N ASP A 90 6.56 10.42 3.11
CA ASP A 90 7.53 10.88 2.11
C ASP A 90 8.53 9.78 1.75
N ILE A 91 8.07 8.51 1.75
CA ILE A 91 8.84 7.36 1.28
C ILE A 91 9.00 7.52 -0.23
N PRO A 92 10.21 7.44 -0.80
CA PRO A 92 10.38 7.38 -2.26
C PRO A 92 9.57 6.25 -2.88
N VAL A 93 9.20 6.38 -4.14
CA VAL A 93 8.50 5.30 -4.87
C VAL A 93 9.48 4.15 -5.09
N ILE A 94 9.42 3.16 -4.22
CA ILE A 94 10.29 1.97 -4.18
C ILE A 94 9.45 0.70 -4.14
N SER A 95 9.97 -0.39 -4.70
CA SER A 95 9.30 -1.70 -4.71
C SER A 95 9.59 -2.54 -3.46
N LYS A 96 10.46 -2.06 -2.56
CA LYS A 96 10.85 -2.79 -1.35
C LYS A 96 11.20 -1.83 -0.22
N ILE A 97 10.70 -2.12 0.98
CA ILE A 97 11.19 -1.57 2.24
C ILE A 97 12.05 -2.64 2.88
N GLU A 98 13.30 -2.30 3.18
CA GLU A 98 14.22 -3.25 3.75
C GLU A 98 13.90 -3.53 5.22
N GLU A 99 14.28 -4.72 5.69
CA GLU A 99 14.27 -5.07 7.10
C GLU A 99 15.15 -4.08 7.89
N ASN A 100 14.75 -3.75 9.10
CA ASN A 100 15.49 -2.85 10.01
C ASN A 100 15.90 -1.53 9.34
N SER A 101 14.95 -0.87 8.68
CA SER A 101 15.21 0.35 7.94
C SER A 101 14.20 1.45 8.25
N LEU A 102 14.55 2.69 7.90
CA LEU A 102 13.65 3.83 7.89
C LEU A 102 13.56 4.38 6.47
N PRO A 103 12.53 4.01 5.69
CA PRO A 103 12.47 4.30 4.25
C PRO A 103 12.10 5.75 3.92
N GLY A 104 11.66 6.53 4.88
CA GLY A 104 11.20 7.91 4.70
C GLY A 104 11.30 8.72 5.97
N LYS A 105 10.47 9.76 6.12
CA LYS A 105 10.41 10.58 7.33
C LYS A 105 9.61 9.88 8.42
N PRO A 106 10.11 9.85 9.67
CA PRO A 106 9.40 9.21 10.77
C PRO A 106 8.30 10.11 11.34
N GLY A 107 7.10 9.54 11.49
CA GLY A 107 6.07 10.04 12.37
C GLY A 107 6.23 9.51 13.80
N ILE A 108 5.37 9.94 14.72
CA ILE A 108 5.34 9.49 16.09
C ILE A 108 4.32 8.36 16.28
N ASN A 109 4.72 7.28 16.95
CA ASN A 109 3.86 6.15 17.30
C ASN A 109 3.20 6.33 18.68
N SER A 110 2.38 5.38 19.13
CA SER A 110 1.68 5.44 20.43
C SER A 110 2.62 5.31 21.64
N ALA A 111 3.86 4.85 21.45
CA ALA A 111 4.91 4.86 22.49
C ALA A 111 5.67 6.20 22.56
N ALA A 112 5.21 7.24 21.83
CA ALA A 112 5.90 8.53 21.68
C ALA A 112 7.30 8.41 21.02
N GLU A 113 7.54 7.37 20.21
CA GLU A 113 8.79 7.10 19.51
C GLU A 113 8.66 7.36 18.01
N ARG A 114 9.76 7.70 17.35
CA ARG A 114 9.88 7.93 15.90
C ARG A 114 10.55 6.75 15.19
N LYS A 115 10.12 5.55 15.52
CA LYS A 115 10.63 4.29 14.95
C LYS A 115 9.53 3.23 14.90
N TYR A 116 9.85 2.10 14.31
CA TYR A 116 9.02 0.90 14.45
C TYR A 116 9.01 0.44 15.91
N HIS A 117 7.83 0.04 16.38
CA HIS A 117 7.61 -0.63 17.64
C HIS A 117 6.88 -1.94 17.35
N GLY A 118 7.51 -3.07 17.65
CA GLY A 118 6.99 -4.39 17.26
C GLY A 118 5.74 -4.81 18.02
N PRO A 119 5.03 -5.82 17.53
CA PRO A 119 3.93 -6.44 18.23
C PRO A 119 4.25 -6.82 19.66
N CYS A 120 3.42 -6.38 20.61
CA CYS A 120 3.59 -6.67 22.04
C CYS A 120 2.24 -6.78 22.76
N PRO A 121 1.33 -7.68 22.35
CA PRO A 121 0.00 -7.75 22.92
C PRO A 121 0.06 -8.19 24.39
N PRO A 122 -0.70 -7.56 25.30
CA PRO A 122 -0.69 -7.95 26.71
C PRO A 122 -1.29 -9.34 26.95
N PHE A 123 -2.23 -9.74 26.08
CA PHE A 123 -2.88 -11.07 26.11
C PHE A 123 -3.49 -11.39 24.73
N GLY A 124 -3.77 -12.67 24.47
CA GLY A 124 -4.47 -13.10 23.26
C GLY A 124 -3.64 -12.99 21.98
N VAL A 125 -4.33 -13.03 20.85
CA VAL A 125 -3.80 -12.82 19.51
C VAL A 125 -4.34 -11.48 19.02
N HIS A 126 -3.45 -10.58 18.63
CA HIS A 126 -3.80 -9.30 18.03
C HIS A 126 -3.46 -9.28 16.54
N ARG A 127 -4.12 -8.41 15.78
CA ARG A 127 -3.90 -8.14 14.37
C ARG A 127 -3.12 -6.85 14.19
N TYR A 128 -2.12 -6.92 13.34
CA TYR A 128 -1.24 -5.79 13.02
C TYR A 128 -1.42 -5.46 11.55
N PHE A 129 -1.99 -4.30 11.27
CA PHE A 129 -2.31 -3.84 9.93
C PHE A 129 -1.17 -2.98 9.40
N PHE A 130 -0.47 -3.45 8.39
CA PHE A 130 0.48 -2.69 7.60
C PHE A 130 -0.29 -2.04 6.46
N LYS A 131 -0.53 -0.75 6.52
CA LYS A 131 -1.34 0.03 5.57
C LYS A 131 -0.43 0.93 4.75
N LEU A 132 -0.30 0.67 3.46
CA LEU A 132 0.53 1.43 2.54
C LEU A 132 -0.35 2.26 1.60
N TYR A 133 0.03 3.50 1.40
CA TYR A 133 -0.65 4.46 0.55
C TYR A 133 0.29 4.99 -0.51
N ALA A 134 -0.13 5.01 -1.78
CA ALA A 134 0.57 5.67 -2.88
C ALA A 134 -0.06 7.06 -3.10
N LEU A 135 0.76 8.11 -3.07
CA LEU A 135 0.30 9.50 -3.10
C LEU A 135 0.75 10.20 -4.39
N ASP A 136 -0.07 11.12 -4.91
CA ASP A 136 0.24 11.93 -6.09
C ASP A 136 1.18 13.12 -5.79
N MET A 137 1.61 13.28 -4.53
CA MET A 137 2.51 14.34 -4.09
C MET A 137 3.48 13.87 -3.00
N ILE A 138 4.46 14.71 -2.69
CA ILE A 138 5.29 14.63 -1.47
C ILE A 138 4.63 15.55 -0.44
N LEU A 139 4.35 15.06 0.75
CA LEU A 139 3.58 15.78 1.76
C LEU A 139 4.36 16.92 2.42
N ASN A 140 5.70 16.81 2.48
CA ASN A 140 6.60 17.79 3.09
C ASN A 140 6.25 18.16 4.54
N LEU A 141 5.66 17.23 5.29
CA LEU A 141 5.36 17.43 6.70
C LEU A 141 6.64 17.45 7.54
N LYS A 142 6.54 18.00 8.75
CA LYS A 142 7.61 17.92 9.75
C LYS A 142 7.68 16.51 10.31
N ASP A 143 8.86 16.09 10.74
CA ASP A 143 9.04 14.82 11.45
C ASP A 143 8.21 14.81 12.75
N GLY A 144 7.70 13.62 13.10
CA GLY A 144 6.95 13.41 14.32
C GLY A 144 5.47 13.79 14.24
N VAL A 145 4.89 13.93 13.03
CA VAL A 145 3.42 13.94 12.91
C VAL A 145 2.86 12.60 13.35
N ASN A 146 1.69 12.62 13.99
CA ASN A 146 1.01 11.40 14.38
C ASN A 146 0.16 10.82 13.23
N LYS A 147 -0.47 9.66 13.46
CA LYS A 147 -1.32 8.98 12.48
C LYS A 147 -2.42 9.89 11.94
N GLU A 148 -3.17 10.56 12.82
CA GLU A 148 -4.32 11.38 12.45
C GLU A 148 -3.90 12.58 11.59
N GLN A 149 -2.76 13.18 11.91
CA GLN A 149 -2.19 14.30 11.14
C GLN A 149 -1.75 13.84 9.75
N LEU A 150 -1.14 12.64 9.66
CA LEU A 150 -0.74 12.05 8.40
C LEU A 150 -1.97 11.68 7.55
N GLU A 151 -2.96 10.99 8.12
CA GLU A 151 -4.20 10.63 7.43
C GLU A 151 -4.92 11.88 6.90
N LYS A 152 -4.99 12.95 7.69
CA LYS A 152 -5.55 14.23 7.25
C LYS A 152 -4.78 14.84 6.07
N ALA A 153 -3.46 14.78 6.10
CA ALA A 153 -2.62 15.33 5.02
C ALA A 153 -2.72 14.51 3.72
N MET A 154 -3.01 13.22 3.82
CA MET A 154 -3.19 12.33 2.65
C MET A 154 -4.56 12.47 1.98
N GLN A 155 -5.56 13.13 2.62
CA GLN A 155 -6.91 13.26 2.07
C GLN A 155 -6.90 13.96 0.70
N GLY A 156 -7.51 13.31 -0.30
CA GLY A 156 -7.58 13.80 -1.68
C GLY A 156 -6.31 13.54 -2.50
N HIS A 157 -5.26 12.94 -1.92
CA HIS A 157 -3.97 12.66 -2.57
C HIS A 157 -3.65 11.18 -2.72
N ILE A 158 -4.53 10.28 -2.26
CA ILE A 158 -4.33 8.83 -2.34
C ILE A 158 -4.72 8.34 -3.74
N LEU A 159 -3.76 7.77 -4.46
CA LEU A 159 -3.95 7.14 -5.77
C LEU A 159 -4.35 5.66 -5.65
N ALA A 160 -3.77 4.97 -4.68
CA ALA A 160 -4.03 3.58 -4.35
C ALA A 160 -3.60 3.29 -2.92
N ASP A 161 -4.15 2.24 -2.34
CA ASP A 161 -3.74 1.69 -1.07
C ASP A 161 -3.61 0.17 -1.14
N ALA A 162 -2.80 -0.39 -0.23
CA ALA A 162 -2.64 -1.82 -0.04
C ALA A 162 -2.46 -2.13 1.44
N GLN A 163 -2.85 -3.33 1.84
CA GLN A 163 -2.80 -3.76 3.23
C GLN A 163 -2.22 -5.17 3.34
N LEU A 164 -1.42 -5.39 4.37
CA LEU A 164 -0.97 -6.70 4.83
C LEU A 164 -1.31 -6.83 6.31
N VAL A 165 -1.94 -7.93 6.72
CA VAL A 165 -2.29 -8.19 8.11
C VAL A 165 -1.38 -9.28 8.66
N GLY A 166 -0.68 -8.99 9.76
CA GLY A 166 0.04 -9.96 10.53
C GLY A 166 -0.64 -10.26 11.87
N LEU A 167 -0.48 -11.46 12.36
CA LEU A 167 -0.97 -11.88 13.68
C LEU A 167 0.21 -11.97 14.65
N TYR A 168 -0.01 -11.64 15.90
CA TYR A 168 0.98 -11.91 16.93
C TYR A 168 0.31 -12.26 18.27
N LYS A 169 0.93 -13.19 18.98
CA LYS A 169 0.61 -13.56 20.35
C LYS A 169 1.93 -13.64 21.12
N LYS A 170 2.01 -12.92 22.22
CA LYS A 170 3.16 -12.99 23.12
C LYS A 170 3.32 -14.40 23.70
N LYS A 171 4.55 -14.89 23.72
CA LYS A 171 4.87 -16.13 24.43
C LYS A 171 4.76 -15.84 25.92
N LYS A 172 4.19 -16.77 26.66
CA LYS A 172 4.12 -16.68 28.13
C LYS A 172 5.48 -16.95 28.75
#